data_cc42761c68abe1820333d8192256b078
#
_entry.id   cc42761c68abe1820333d8192256b078
#
_cell.length_a   1.000
_cell.length_b   1.000
_cell.length_c   1.000
_cell.angle_alpha   90.00
_cell.angle_beta   90.00
_cell.angle_gamma   90.00
#
_symmetry.space_group_name_H-M   'P 1'
#
loop_
_entity.id
_entity.type
_entity.pdbx_description
1 polymer ?
#
loop_
_entity_poly.entity_id
_entity_poly.type
_entity_poly.pdbx_seq_one_letter_code
_entity_poly.pdbx_strand_id
1 'polypeptide(L)'
;MSNDNIYVFKILWSKNYLGLAVDKKLENNSTMPITTFFFWPRENGWQLLKEELSYKPWMSKDDSIDILNNYTTIINYWLSNVDE
;
A
#
# COMPACT_ATOMS: atom_id res chain seq x y z
N MET A 1 -18.73 8.05 8.25
CA MET A 1 -18.22 7.94 8.23
C MET A 1 -17.62 7.39 7.75
N SER A 2 -17.41 7.05 7.51
CA SER A 2 -16.90 6.69 7.15
C SER A 2 -16.04 6.21 6.95
N ASN A 3 -15.44 6.10 7.13
CA ASN A 3 -14.48 5.67 7.05
C ASN A 3 -14.28 4.46 6.64
N ASP A 4 -14.74 4.04 5.95
CA ASP A 4 -14.57 2.83 5.52
C ASP A 4 -13.37 2.71 4.79
N ASN A 5 -12.49 1.97 5.19
CA ASN A 5 -11.27 1.72 4.57
C ASN A 5 -11.53 0.81 3.41
N ILE A 6 -11.71 1.39 2.23
CA ILE A 6 -11.98 0.60 1.04
C ILE A 6 -10.71 0.17 0.32
N TYR A 7 -9.55 0.61 0.80
CA TYR A 7 -8.27 0.21 0.23
C TYR A 7 -7.59 -0.75 1.18
N VAL A 8 -7.09 -1.85 0.65
CA VAL A 8 -6.44 -2.86 1.46
C VAL A 8 -5.06 -3.14 0.87
N PHE A 9 -4.12 -3.52 1.72
CA PHE A 9 -2.78 -3.85 1.28
C PHE A 9 -2.63 -5.36 1.21
N LYS A 10 -2.05 -5.82 0.11
CA LYS A 10 -1.56 -7.18 0.02
C LYS A 10 -0.09 -7.15 0.39
N ILE A 11 0.31 -8.05 1.28
CA ILE A 11 1.64 -8.00 1.86
C ILE A 11 2.36 -9.32 1.61
N LEU A 12 3.57 -9.22 1.07
CA LEU A 12 4.47 -10.36 0.98
C LEU A 12 5.58 -10.13 1.99
N TRP A 13 5.54 -10.86 3.07
CA TRP A 13 6.46 -10.66 4.19
C TRP A 13 7.63 -11.62 4.06
N SER A 14 8.83 -11.07 4.01
CA SER A 14 10.02 -11.87 3.94
C SER A 14 11.07 -11.27 4.86
N LYS A 15 12.04 -12.07 5.22
CA LYS A 15 13.15 -11.62 6.05
C LYS A 15 13.97 -10.55 5.34
N ASN A 16 14.13 -10.69 4.02
CA ASN A 16 15.02 -9.84 3.26
C ASN A 16 14.30 -8.76 2.47
N TYR A 17 12.98 -8.82 2.38
CA TYR A 17 12.24 -7.82 1.63
C TYR A 17 10.80 -7.80 2.09
N LEU A 18 10.12 -6.74 1.72
CA LEU A 18 8.71 -6.57 2.00
C LEU A 18 8.04 -6.15 0.70
N GLY A 19 7.05 -6.90 0.25
CA GLY A 19 6.29 -6.56 -0.95
C GLY A 19 4.94 -6.02 -0.56
N LEU A 20 4.55 -4.91 -1.14
CA LEU A 20 3.26 -4.27 -0.85
C LEU A 20 2.56 -3.91 -2.13
N ALA A 21 1.28 -4.24 -2.20
CA ALA A 21 0.41 -3.83 -3.29
C ALA A 21 -0.89 -3.34 -2.70
N VAL A 22 -1.59 -2.48 -3.43
CA VAL A 22 -2.84 -1.90 -2.96
C VAL A 22 -3.98 -2.39 -3.83
N ASP A 23 -5.05 -2.83 -3.19
CA ASP A 23 -6.29 -3.21 -3.86
C ASP A 23 -7.41 -2.33 -3.34
N LYS A 24 -8.44 -2.20 -4.15
CA LYS A 24 -9.68 -1.55 -3.72
C LYS A 24 -10.73 -2.61 -3.48
N LYS A 25 -11.40 -2.51 -2.33
CA LYS A 25 -12.47 -3.42 -1.98
C LYS A 25 -13.74 -2.99 -2.69
N LEU A 26 -14.43 -3.93 -3.32
CA LEU A 26 -15.66 -3.65 -4.04
C LEU A 26 -16.86 -4.10 -3.22
N GLU A 27 -18.04 -3.69 -3.65
CA GLU A 27 -19.26 -3.93 -2.88
C GLU A 27 -19.55 -5.40 -2.63
N ASN A 28 -19.19 -6.25 -3.57
CA ASN A 28 -19.48 -7.68 -3.44
C ASN A 28 -18.38 -8.45 -2.74
N ASN A 29 -17.53 -7.74 -1.99
CA ASN A 29 -16.41 -8.31 -1.26
C ASN A 29 -15.27 -8.80 -2.14
N SER A 30 -15.34 -8.59 -3.44
CA SER A 30 -14.19 -8.86 -4.28
C SER A 30 -13.26 -7.64 -4.19
N THR A 31 -12.06 -7.77 -4.75
CA THR A 31 -11.12 -6.68 -4.77
C THR A 31 -10.64 -6.42 -6.18
N MET A 32 -10.21 -5.20 -6.41
CA MET A 32 -9.68 -4.79 -7.70
C MET A 32 -8.26 -4.27 -7.49
N PRO A 33 -7.27 -4.78 -8.22
CA PRO A 33 -5.91 -4.29 -8.05
C PRO A 33 -5.79 -2.83 -8.45
N ILE A 34 -5.14 -2.06 -7.60
CA ILE A 34 -4.84 -0.65 -7.88
C ILE A 34 -3.40 -0.51 -8.33
N THR A 35 -2.49 -1.26 -7.69
CA THR A 35 -1.09 -1.21 -8.04
C THR A 35 -0.54 -2.63 -8.14
N THR A 36 0.65 -2.74 -8.74
CA THR A 36 1.45 -3.95 -8.65
C THR A 36 2.18 -3.95 -7.31
N PHE A 37 2.95 -4.99 -7.06
CA PHE A 37 3.79 -5.05 -5.87
C PHE A 37 5.00 -4.17 -6.03
N PHE A 38 5.31 -3.41 -4.99
CA PHE A 38 6.56 -2.67 -4.89
C PHE A 38 7.35 -3.28 -3.74
N PHE A 39 8.64 -3.50 -3.94
CA PHE A 39 9.46 -4.27 -3.00
C PHE A 39 10.45 -3.34 -2.29
N TRP A 40 10.41 -3.37 -0.97
CA TRP A 40 11.30 -2.62 -0.12
C TRP A 40 12.33 -3.58 0.46
N PRO A 41 13.59 -3.20 0.61
CA PRO A 41 14.18 -1.90 0.28
C PRO A 41 14.79 -1.85 -1.12
N ARG A 42 14.55 -2.85 -1.94
CA ARG A 42 15.14 -2.95 -3.26
C ARG A 42 14.79 -1.76 -4.13
N GLU A 43 13.56 -1.26 -4.02
CA GLU A 43 13.11 -0.10 -4.75
C GLU A 43 12.60 0.92 -3.76
N ASN A 44 12.53 2.17 -4.19
CA ASN A 44 11.88 3.19 -3.38
C ASN A 44 10.38 3.08 -3.59
N GLY A 45 9.79 2.10 -2.89
CA GLY A 45 8.38 1.79 -3.09
C GLY A 45 7.46 2.93 -2.72
N TRP A 46 7.85 3.75 -1.73
CA TRP A 46 7.03 4.88 -1.36
C TRP A 46 6.88 5.87 -2.51
N GLN A 47 8.00 6.17 -3.18
CA GLN A 47 7.96 7.10 -4.31
C GLN A 47 7.20 6.51 -5.47
N LEU A 48 7.42 5.21 -5.75
CA LEU A 48 6.71 4.55 -6.83
C LEU A 48 5.21 4.50 -6.57
N LEU A 49 4.83 4.24 -5.34
CA LEU A 49 3.43 4.22 -4.96
C LEU A 49 2.82 5.61 -5.11
N LYS A 50 3.53 6.63 -4.66
CA LYS A 50 3.04 8.00 -4.77
C LYS A 50 2.79 8.37 -6.22
N GLU A 51 3.72 8.01 -7.10
CA GLU A 51 3.56 8.30 -8.53
C GLU A 51 2.37 7.55 -9.10
N GLU A 52 2.24 6.28 -8.73
CA GLU A 52 1.15 5.47 -9.26
C GLU A 52 -0.20 6.04 -8.85
N LEU A 53 -0.33 6.47 -7.60
CA LEU A 53 -1.58 7.06 -7.13
C LEU A 53 -1.88 8.37 -7.83
N SER A 54 -0.85 9.12 -8.20
CA SER A 54 -1.06 10.41 -8.86
C SER A 54 -1.62 10.27 -10.25
N TYR A 55 -1.48 9.09 -10.87
CA TYR A 55 -2.04 8.85 -12.20
C TYR A 55 -3.49 8.43 -12.18
N LYS A 56 -4.11 8.37 -10.99
CA LYS A 56 -5.49 7.91 -10.87
C LYS A 56 -6.38 9.10 -10.55
N PRO A 57 -7.01 9.68 -11.58
CA PRO A 57 -7.78 10.91 -11.36
C PRO A 57 -8.99 10.72 -10.46
N TRP A 58 -9.45 9.47 -10.31
CA TRP A 58 -10.60 9.17 -9.46
C TRP A 58 -10.24 9.05 -8.00
N MET A 59 -8.96 9.03 -7.66
CA MET A 59 -8.54 8.87 -6.27
C MET A 59 -8.42 10.23 -5.61
N SER A 60 -9.06 10.40 -4.44
CA SER A 60 -8.98 11.65 -3.73
C SER A 60 -7.61 11.83 -3.12
N LYS A 61 -7.25 13.08 -2.87
CA LYS A 61 -5.99 13.40 -2.24
C LYS A 61 -5.91 12.80 -0.84
N ASP A 62 -7.02 12.85 -0.11
CA ASP A 62 -7.05 12.32 1.24
C ASP A 62 -6.82 10.82 1.24
N ASP A 63 -7.41 10.11 0.29
CA ASP A 63 -7.21 8.67 0.19
C ASP A 63 -5.76 8.34 -0.15
N SER A 64 -5.16 9.13 -1.06
CA SER A 64 -3.76 8.93 -1.41
C SER A 64 -2.86 9.10 -0.19
N ILE A 65 -3.12 10.12 0.60
CA ILE A 65 -2.33 10.38 1.79
C ILE A 65 -2.48 9.23 2.79
N ASP A 66 -3.69 8.75 2.98
CA ASP A 66 -3.93 7.64 3.89
C ASP A 66 -3.18 6.39 3.45
N ILE A 67 -3.22 6.10 2.15
CA ILE A 67 -2.52 4.94 1.62
C ILE A 67 -1.02 5.06 1.85
N LEU A 68 -0.45 6.23 1.58
CA LEU A 68 0.98 6.44 1.77
C LEU A 68 1.37 6.36 3.24
N ASN A 69 0.53 6.88 4.12
CA ASN A 69 0.80 6.79 5.56
C ASN A 69 0.75 5.35 6.04
N ASN A 70 -0.20 4.58 5.54
CA ASN A 70 -0.28 3.17 5.91
C ASN A 70 0.91 2.38 5.37
N TYR A 71 1.34 2.70 4.16
CA TYR A 71 2.54 2.06 3.61
C TYR A 71 3.74 2.30 4.52
N THR A 72 3.92 3.54 4.95
CA THR A 72 5.01 3.89 5.84
C THR A 72 4.91 3.13 7.16
N THR A 73 3.72 3.03 7.70
CA THR A 73 3.50 2.30 8.94
C THR A 73 3.90 0.84 8.79
N ILE A 74 3.51 0.22 7.68
CA ILE A 74 3.83 -1.18 7.44
C ILE A 74 5.34 -1.38 7.30
N ILE A 75 6.00 -0.48 6.58
CA ILE A 75 7.45 -0.54 6.43
C ILE A 75 8.14 -0.45 7.77
N ASN A 76 7.71 0.49 8.61
CA ASN A 76 8.31 0.67 9.91
C ASN A 76 8.11 -0.56 10.80
N TYR A 77 6.95 -1.16 10.71
CA TYR A 77 6.67 -2.36 11.46
C TYR A 77 7.58 -3.51 11.01
N TRP A 78 7.74 -3.65 9.69
CA TRP A 78 8.62 -4.68 9.14
C TRP A 78 10.06 -4.46 9.61
N LEU A 79 10.53 -3.21 9.56
CA LEU A 79 11.89 -2.89 9.98
C LEU A 79 12.12 -3.23 11.46
N SER A 80 11.09 -3.09 12.28
CA SER A 80 11.19 -3.40 13.69
C SER A 80 11.28 -4.89 13.97
N ASN A 81 10.83 -5.72 13.04
CA ASN A 81 10.69 -7.15 13.29
C ASN A 81 11.61 -8.02 12.44
N VAL A 82 12.30 -7.44 11.48
CA VAL A 82 13.02 -8.23 10.49
C VAL A 82 14.29 -8.85 11.08
N ASP A 83 14.80 -8.29 12.16
CA ASP A 83 16.00 -8.80 12.79
C ASP A 83 15.74 -9.99 13.70
N GLU A 84 14.51 -10.29 13.94
CA GLU A 84 14.16 -11.42 14.78
C GLU A 84 14.40 -12.76 14.07
#